data_3166af4c692a628f1b58304f683e58d3
#
_entry.id   3166af4c692a628f1b58304f683e58d3
#
_cell.length_a   1.000
_cell.length_b   1.000
_cell.length_c   1.000
_cell.angle_alpha   90.00
_cell.angle_beta   90.00
_cell.angle_gamma   90.00
#
_symmetry.space_group_name_H-M   'P 1'
#
loop_
_entity.id
_entity.type
_entity.pdbx_description
1 polymer ?
#
loop_
_entity_poly.entity_id
_entity_poly.type
_entity_poly.pdbx_seq_one_letter_code
_entity_poly.pdbx_strand_id
1 'polypeptide(L)'
;MRKIIVLTIIFITFGFTTTQKPEAYDVGEWFKFRIHYGFINAGYATLEVKEATKNNKKVYHAVGKGYTTGMSRFFFKVDDTYESYFDKQTNKPYQFVRKIDEGGYTKNQEGFFNQDANKVLVKDYKNKKEKTFPVSENVQDILSTFYYLRNHPNIDKLKPGESIIVDMFFDDETYKFKLKYLGKEDLSTKFGTVPAMIFRPLVQSGRVFKEEESLTVWISDDENKIPLRIKASLAVGSLKADLDGFKGLKNPFMIKVKK
;
A
#
# COMPACT_ATOMS: atom_id res chain seq x y z
N MET A 1 23.57 72.39 15.71
CA MET A 1 23.64 70.98 16.17
C MET A 1 22.52 70.20 15.51
N ARG A 2 22.87 69.39 14.52
CA ARG A 2 21.91 68.50 13.77
C ARG A 2 21.77 67.18 14.52
N LYS A 3 20.59 66.85 15.01
CA LYS A 3 20.27 65.56 15.61
C LYS A 3 19.97 64.57 14.50
N ILE A 4 20.82 63.53 14.37
CA ILE A 4 20.59 62.39 13.47
C ILE A 4 19.73 61.38 14.23
N ILE A 5 18.51 61.16 13.75
CA ILE A 5 17.63 60.11 14.26
C ILE A 5 17.95 58.82 13.45
N VAL A 6 18.55 57.85 14.12
CA VAL A 6 18.78 56.53 13.54
C VAL A 6 17.50 55.71 13.75
N LEU A 7 16.79 55.44 12.65
CA LEU A 7 15.59 54.57 12.65
C LEU A 7 16.04 53.12 12.47
N THR A 8 16.04 52.35 13.56
CA THR A 8 16.37 50.91 13.51
C THR A 8 15.11 50.16 13.05
N ILE A 9 15.12 49.66 11.79
CA ILE A 9 14.05 48.80 11.25
C ILE A 9 14.34 47.39 11.71
N ILE A 10 13.53 46.85 12.63
CA ILE A 10 13.53 45.47 13.05
C ILE A 10 12.76 44.67 12.00
N PHE A 11 13.48 43.89 11.18
CA PHE A 11 12.89 42.89 10.29
C PHE A 11 12.48 41.65 11.13
N ILE A 12 11.20 41.53 11.46
CA ILE A 12 10.65 40.30 12.01
C ILE A 12 10.42 39.34 10.84
N THR A 13 11.37 38.41 10.64
CA THR A 13 11.17 37.29 9.70
C THR A 13 10.20 36.29 10.32
N PHE A 14 8.94 36.34 9.91
CA PHE A 14 8.00 35.27 10.17
C PHE A 14 8.47 34.05 9.36
N GLY A 15 9.18 33.13 10.01
CA GLY A 15 9.46 31.81 9.45
C GLY A 15 8.15 31.03 9.34
N PHE A 16 7.61 30.90 8.12
CA PHE A 16 6.56 29.94 7.83
C PHE A 16 7.15 28.53 7.98
N THR A 17 7.00 27.93 9.15
CA THR A 17 7.20 26.49 9.29
C THR A 17 6.04 25.81 8.60
N THR A 18 6.25 25.35 7.35
CA THR A 18 5.34 24.40 6.72
C THR A 18 5.44 23.12 7.54
N THR A 19 4.45 22.81 8.34
CA THR A 19 4.30 21.51 9.00
C THR A 19 4.09 20.47 7.90
N GLN A 20 5.17 19.81 7.51
CA GLN A 20 5.10 18.69 6.58
C GLN A 20 4.30 17.57 7.28
N LYS A 21 3.30 17.02 6.58
CA LYS A 21 2.52 15.90 7.11
C LYS A 21 3.48 14.77 7.51
N PRO A 22 3.30 14.14 8.70
CA PRO A 22 4.10 13.00 9.09
C PRO A 22 4.00 11.90 8.04
N GLU A 23 5.12 11.28 7.72
CA GLU A 23 5.12 10.09 6.87
C GLU A 23 4.49 8.90 7.61
N ALA A 24 3.67 8.13 6.91
CA ALA A 24 2.90 7.03 7.49
C ALA A 24 3.73 5.79 7.83
N TYR A 25 4.94 5.65 7.30
CA TYR A 25 5.78 4.45 7.47
C TYR A 25 7.26 4.77 7.33
N ASP A 26 8.10 3.79 7.73
CA ASP A 26 9.55 3.83 7.52
C ASP A 26 10.11 2.39 7.44
N VAL A 27 11.43 2.29 7.25
CA VAL A 27 12.18 1.04 7.31
C VAL A 27 11.99 0.35 8.66
N GLY A 28 11.74 -0.96 8.62
CA GLY A 28 11.47 -1.79 9.80
C GLY A 28 10.00 -2.02 10.09
N GLU A 29 9.09 -1.33 9.37
CA GLU A 29 7.67 -1.63 9.46
C GLU A 29 7.39 -3.05 8.98
N TRP A 30 6.59 -3.79 9.76
CA TRP A 30 6.20 -5.15 9.43
C TRP A 30 4.78 -5.43 9.90
N PHE A 31 3.99 -6.09 9.05
CA PHE A 31 2.64 -6.55 9.31
C PHE A 31 2.50 -8.04 9.10
N LYS A 32 1.63 -8.67 9.88
CA LYS A 32 1.12 -10.02 9.65
C LYS A 32 -0.40 -9.98 9.64
N PHE A 33 -1.00 -10.63 8.65
CA PHE A 33 -2.45 -10.78 8.51
C PHE A 33 -2.81 -12.25 8.59
N ARG A 34 -3.88 -12.56 9.31
CA ARG A 34 -4.52 -13.86 9.29
C ARG A 34 -5.61 -13.87 8.22
N ILE A 35 -5.50 -14.78 7.27
CA ILE A 35 -6.48 -14.97 6.20
C ILE A 35 -7.42 -16.09 6.61
N HIS A 36 -8.73 -15.82 6.65
CA HIS A 36 -9.70 -16.77 7.13
C HIS A 36 -11.07 -16.64 6.43
N TYR A 37 -11.80 -17.75 6.35
CA TYR A 37 -13.18 -17.84 5.93
C TYR A 37 -14.03 -18.23 7.15
N GLY A 38 -14.86 -17.31 7.64
CA GLY A 38 -15.50 -17.47 8.94
C GLY A 38 -14.45 -17.71 10.03
N PHE A 39 -14.53 -18.86 10.72
CA PHE A 39 -13.56 -19.27 11.75
C PHE A 39 -12.42 -20.15 11.21
N ILE A 40 -12.51 -20.60 9.97
CA ILE A 40 -11.49 -21.47 9.35
C ILE A 40 -10.29 -20.62 8.94
N ASN A 41 -9.11 -20.91 9.50
CA ASN A 41 -7.87 -20.28 9.09
C ASN A 41 -7.40 -20.84 7.74
N ALA A 42 -7.27 -19.97 6.72
CA ALA A 42 -6.82 -20.36 5.39
C ALA A 42 -5.31 -20.17 5.21
N GLY A 43 -4.72 -19.17 5.87
CA GLY A 43 -3.31 -18.85 5.72
C GLY A 43 -2.93 -17.54 6.36
N TYR A 44 -1.80 -17.02 5.93
CA TYR A 44 -1.27 -15.74 6.40
C TYR A 44 -0.70 -14.93 5.24
N ALA A 45 -0.70 -13.61 5.43
CA ALA A 45 0.10 -12.70 4.62
C ALA A 45 1.03 -11.89 5.53
N THR A 46 2.20 -11.51 5.02
CA THR A 46 3.11 -10.58 5.68
C THR A 46 3.48 -9.46 4.72
N LEU A 47 3.72 -8.28 5.26
CA LEU A 47 4.22 -7.13 4.52
C LEU A 47 5.31 -6.46 5.35
N GLU A 48 6.46 -6.19 4.73
CA GLU A 48 7.64 -5.64 5.42
C GLU A 48 8.30 -4.56 4.56
N VAL A 49 8.79 -3.49 5.20
CA VAL A 49 9.59 -2.45 4.56
C VAL A 49 11.03 -2.57 5.02
N LYS A 50 11.94 -2.75 4.07
CA LYS A 50 13.40 -2.79 4.26
C LYS A 50 14.06 -1.60 3.59
N GLU A 51 15.32 -1.35 3.90
CA GLU A 51 16.18 -0.49 3.11
C GLU A 51 16.91 -1.30 2.05
N ALA A 52 17.00 -0.77 0.83
CA ALA A 52 17.84 -1.30 -0.24
C ALA A 52 18.56 -0.17 -0.97
N THR A 53 19.45 -0.52 -1.89
CA THR A 53 20.13 0.44 -2.75
C THR A 53 19.82 0.11 -4.21
N LYS A 54 19.33 1.10 -4.94
CA LYS A 54 19.13 1.05 -6.40
C LYS A 54 19.75 2.30 -7.02
N ASN A 55 20.52 2.12 -8.10
CA ASN A 55 21.16 3.24 -8.80
C ASN A 55 21.93 4.19 -7.85
N ASN A 56 22.68 3.62 -6.89
CA ASN A 56 23.43 4.33 -5.84
C ASN A 56 22.57 5.21 -4.90
N LYS A 57 21.24 5.02 -4.87
CA LYS A 57 20.32 5.70 -3.95
C LYS A 57 19.72 4.70 -2.96
N LYS A 58 19.56 5.13 -1.71
CA LYS A 58 18.77 4.40 -0.72
C LYS A 58 17.30 4.48 -1.08
N VAL A 59 16.64 3.32 -1.14
CA VAL A 59 15.24 3.16 -1.52
C VAL A 59 14.50 2.32 -0.50
N TYR A 60 13.18 2.40 -0.49
CA TYR A 60 12.36 1.41 0.19
C TYR A 60 12.30 0.12 -0.62
N HIS A 61 12.39 -1.00 0.08
CA HIS A 61 12.15 -2.34 -0.45
C HIS A 61 11.00 -2.97 0.31
N ALA A 62 9.80 -2.90 -0.25
CA ALA A 62 8.63 -3.55 0.31
C ALA A 62 8.57 -5.01 -0.15
N VAL A 63 8.30 -5.92 0.79
CA VAL A 63 8.17 -7.36 0.55
C VAL A 63 6.84 -7.85 1.10
N GLY A 64 5.95 -8.27 0.22
CA GLY A 64 4.69 -8.93 0.54
C GLY A 64 4.79 -10.43 0.30
N LYS A 65 4.36 -11.26 1.26
CA LYS A 65 4.26 -12.71 1.11
C LYS A 65 2.87 -13.18 1.50
N GLY A 66 2.31 -14.10 0.73
CA GLY A 66 1.06 -14.77 1.02
C GLY A 66 1.22 -16.28 0.97
N TYR A 67 0.70 -17.00 1.97
CA TYR A 67 0.80 -18.45 1.97
C TYR A 67 -0.36 -19.11 2.71
N THR A 68 -0.82 -20.24 2.19
CA THR A 68 -1.80 -21.11 2.85
C THR A 68 -1.14 -22.02 3.87
N THR A 69 -1.90 -22.41 4.90
CA THR A 69 -1.42 -23.27 6.00
C THR A 69 -2.43 -24.38 6.32
N GLY A 70 -1.97 -25.42 7.03
CA GLY A 70 -2.81 -26.51 7.51
C GLY A 70 -3.61 -27.20 6.39
N MET A 71 -4.88 -27.49 6.66
CA MET A 71 -5.77 -28.16 5.69
C MET A 71 -5.96 -27.33 4.42
N SER A 72 -6.02 -26.01 4.50
CA SER A 72 -6.18 -25.13 3.32
C SER A 72 -5.04 -25.32 2.32
N ARG A 73 -3.80 -25.51 2.78
CA ARG A 73 -2.64 -25.77 1.91
C ARG A 73 -2.74 -27.10 1.17
N PHE A 74 -3.38 -28.10 1.79
CA PHE A 74 -3.58 -29.39 1.14
C PHE A 74 -4.56 -29.30 -0.04
N PHE A 75 -5.63 -28.51 0.10
CA PHE A 75 -6.61 -28.34 -0.98
C PHE A 75 -6.19 -27.31 -2.03
N PHE A 76 -5.56 -26.24 -1.59
CA PHE A 76 -5.12 -25.15 -2.49
C PHE A 76 -3.84 -24.51 -1.94
N LYS A 77 -2.70 -24.90 -2.50
CA LYS A 77 -1.41 -24.31 -2.15
C LYS A 77 -1.33 -22.89 -2.68
N VAL A 78 -0.98 -21.95 -1.81
CA VAL A 78 -0.53 -20.59 -2.16
C VAL A 78 0.84 -20.37 -1.54
N ASP A 79 1.76 -19.83 -2.32
CA ASP A 79 3.11 -19.46 -1.87
C ASP A 79 3.62 -18.30 -2.74
N ASP A 80 3.17 -17.11 -2.42
CA ASP A 80 3.37 -15.94 -3.26
C ASP A 80 4.35 -14.97 -2.61
N THR A 81 5.17 -14.34 -3.45
CA THR A 81 6.03 -13.22 -3.07
C THR A 81 5.89 -12.08 -4.07
N TYR A 82 5.59 -10.90 -3.55
CA TYR A 82 5.60 -9.64 -4.26
C TYR A 82 6.66 -8.74 -3.65
N GLU A 83 7.46 -8.08 -4.47
CA GLU A 83 8.43 -7.09 -4.00
C GLU A 83 8.33 -5.82 -4.83
N SER A 84 8.60 -4.68 -4.19
CA SER A 84 8.72 -3.39 -4.86
C SER A 84 9.90 -2.61 -4.28
N TYR A 85 10.69 -2.04 -5.16
CA TYR A 85 11.77 -1.11 -4.84
C TYR A 85 11.36 0.27 -5.31
N PHE A 86 11.17 1.22 -4.41
CA PHE A 86 10.66 2.54 -4.77
C PHE A 86 11.37 3.66 -4.01
N ASP A 87 11.38 4.83 -4.62
CA ASP A 87 12.04 6.03 -4.10
C ASP A 87 11.42 6.50 -2.77
N LYS A 88 12.26 6.89 -1.82
CA LYS A 88 11.82 7.31 -0.49
C LYS A 88 11.05 8.63 -0.48
N GLN A 89 11.30 9.51 -1.43
CA GLN A 89 10.68 10.84 -1.48
C GLN A 89 9.47 10.88 -2.40
N THR A 90 9.58 10.27 -3.58
CA THR A 90 8.58 10.35 -4.64
C THR A 90 7.64 9.17 -4.68
N ASN A 91 7.95 8.08 -3.97
CA ASN A 91 7.29 6.77 -4.06
C ASN A 91 7.32 6.12 -5.46
N LYS A 92 8.04 6.69 -6.43
CA LYS A 92 8.14 6.12 -7.79
C LYS A 92 8.86 4.78 -7.76
N PRO A 93 8.28 3.68 -8.28
CA PRO A 93 8.96 2.40 -8.32
C PRO A 93 10.10 2.37 -9.33
N TYR A 94 11.17 1.68 -8.97
CA TYR A 94 12.29 1.30 -9.83
C TYR A 94 12.16 -0.12 -10.35
N GLN A 95 11.63 -1.02 -9.50
CA GLN A 95 11.53 -2.44 -9.83
C GLN A 95 10.43 -3.10 -9.02
N PHE A 96 9.69 -4.02 -9.66
CA PHE A 96 8.86 -5.00 -8.95
C PHE A 96 9.33 -6.42 -9.21
N VAL A 97 9.03 -7.33 -8.28
CA VAL A 97 9.19 -8.78 -8.42
C VAL A 97 7.87 -9.45 -8.12
N ARG A 98 7.50 -10.45 -8.93
CA ARG A 98 6.32 -11.30 -8.71
C ARG A 98 6.72 -12.77 -8.85
N LYS A 99 6.67 -13.50 -7.75
CA LYS A 99 6.84 -14.95 -7.70
C LYS A 99 5.55 -15.55 -7.15
N ILE A 100 4.80 -16.24 -7.98
CA ILE A 100 3.47 -16.75 -7.70
C ILE A 100 3.52 -18.28 -7.82
N ASP A 101 2.91 -18.96 -6.84
CA ASP A 101 2.67 -20.41 -6.84
C ASP A 101 1.29 -20.68 -6.21
N GLU A 102 0.26 -20.66 -7.05
CA GLU A 102 -1.14 -20.76 -6.66
C GLU A 102 -1.80 -21.97 -7.34
N GLY A 103 -2.04 -23.07 -6.60
CA GLY A 103 -2.79 -24.23 -7.09
C GLY A 103 -2.27 -24.81 -8.42
N GLY A 104 -0.95 -24.75 -8.66
CA GLY A 104 -0.30 -25.19 -9.90
C GLY A 104 -0.08 -24.07 -10.93
N TYR A 105 -0.71 -22.91 -10.77
CA TYR A 105 -0.35 -21.73 -11.55
C TYR A 105 0.92 -21.09 -10.99
N THR A 106 1.92 -20.85 -11.83
CA THR A 106 3.18 -20.23 -11.40
C THR A 106 3.54 -19.06 -12.30
N LYS A 107 4.09 -18.00 -11.68
CA LYS A 107 4.65 -16.83 -12.38
C LYS A 107 5.99 -16.47 -11.74
N ASN A 108 6.95 -16.06 -12.56
CA ASN A 108 8.24 -15.53 -12.09
C ASN A 108 8.64 -14.37 -12.99
N GLN A 109 8.34 -13.15 -12.55
CA GLN A 109 8.51 -11.93 -13.34
C GLN A 109 9.18 -10.85 -12.52
N GLU A 110 9.97 -10.02 -13.22
CA GLU A 110 10.48 -8.75 -12.73
C GLU A 110 10.14 -7.65 -13.73
N GLY A 111 9.78 -6.47 -13.23
CA GLY A 111 9.59 -5.28 -14.03
C GLY A 111 10.55 -4.18 -13.61
N PHE A 112 11.20 -3.54 -14.57
CA PHE A 112 12.16 -2.47 -14.37
C PHE A 112 11.59 -1.18 -14.96
N PHE A 113 11.26 -0.23 -14.11
CA PHE A 113 10.68 1.04 -14.52
C PHE A 113 11.77 2.03 -14.94
N ASN A 114 11.55 2.65 -16.08
CA ASN A 114 12.20 3.90 -16.49
C ASN A 114 11.13 5.00 -16.45
N GLN A 115 11.06 5.71 -15.32
CA GLN A 115 10.04 6.72 -15.09
C GLN A 115 10.21 7.94 -16.01
N ASP A 116 11.44 8.27 -16.40
CA ASP A 116 11.73 9.41 -17.29
C ASP A 116 11.29 9.13 -18.73
N ALA A 117 11.42 7.86 -19.16
CA ALA A 117 11.01 7.42 -20.48
C ALA A 117 9.57 6.89 -20.53
N ASN A 118 8.84 6.88 -19.41
CA ASN A 118 7.48 6.32 -19.28
C ASN A 118 7.38 4.89 -19.84
N LYS A 119 8.30 4.02 -19.40
CA LYS A 119 8.36 2.62 -19.86
C LYS A 119 8.67 1.68 -18.69
N VAL A 120 8.22 0.44 -18.81
CA VAL A 120 8.62 -0.68 -17.96
C VAL A 120 9.08 -1.84 -18.81
N LEU A 121 10.29 -2.37 -18.53
CA LEU A 121 10.79 -3.61 -19.10
C LEU A 121 10.36 -4.76 -18.17
N VAL A 122 9.54 -5.68 -18.66
CA VAL A 122 9.12 -6.88 -17.93
C VAL A 122 9.93 -8.08 -18.45
N LYS A 123 10.57 -8.77 -17.51
CA LYS A 123 11.27 -10.04 -17.75
C LYS A 123 10.46 -11.17 -17.14
N ASP A 124 10.02 -12.10 -17.98
CA ASP A 124 9.34 -13.33 -17.57
C ASP A 124 10.34 -14.48 -17.60
N TYR A 125 10.87 -14.82 -16.43
CA TYR A 125 11.88 -15.87 -16.29
C TYR A 125 11.33 -17.28 -16.53
N LYS A 126 10.04 -17.50 -16.26
CA LYS A 126 9.38 -18.78 -16.51
C LYS A 126 9.30 -19.08 -18.01
N ASN A 127 8.90 -18.07 -18.80
CA ASN A 127 8.70 -18.22 -20.24
C ASN A 127 9.92 -17.75 -21.05
N LYS A 128 10.99 -17.27 -20.39
CA LYS A 128 12.21 -16.72 -21.01
C LYS A 128 11.90 -15.64 -22.04
N LYS A 129 11.02 -14.69 -21.65
CA LYS A 129 10.57 -13.59 -22.50
C LYS A 129 10.84 -12.25 -21.83
N GLU A 130 11.11 -11.26 -22.66
CA GLU A 130 11.22 -9.87 -22.23
C GLU A 130 10.33 -9.00 -23.11
N LYS A 131 9.67 -8.02 -22.53
CA LYS A 131 8.83 -7.08 -23.26
C LYS A 131 8.83 -5.72 -22.57
N THR A 132 8.92 -4.66 -23.36
CA THR A 132 8.79 -3.28 -22.88
C THR A 132 7.38 -2.78 -23.14
N PHE A 133 6.79 -2.18 -22.11
CA PHE A 133 5.46 -1.59 -22.18
C PHE A 133 5.54 -0.08 -21.95
N PRO A 134 4.73 0.72 -22.66
CA PRO A 134 4.53 2.11 -22.31
C PRO A 134 3.73 2.18 -20.99
N VAL A 135 4.02 3.18 -20.16
CA VAL A 135 3.30 3.44 -18.92
C VAL A 135 3.00 4.92 -18.78
N SER A 136 2.04 5.26 -17.92
CA SER A 136 1.73 6.66 -17.59
C SER A 136 2.86 7.28 -16.77
N GLU A 137 2.93 8.60 -16.78
CA GLU A 137 3.77 9.34 -15.84
C GLU A 137 3.37 9.03 -14.38
N ASN A 138 4.35 8.89 -13.50
CA ASN A 138 4.16 8.57 -12.08
C ASN A 138 3.45 7.23 -11.80
N VAL A 139 3.47 6.31 -12.77
CA VAL A 139 2.90 4.96 -12.60
C VAL A 139 3.48 4.26 -11.38
N GLN A 140 2.62 3.52 -10.68
CA GLN A 140 2.96 2.70 -9.52
C GLN A 140 2.89 1.21 -9.87
N ASP A 141 3.52 0.34 -9.07
CA ASP A 141 3.19 -1.09 -8.99
C ASP A 141 2.22 -1.37 -7.83
N ILE A 142 1.86 -2.61 -7.58
CA ILE A 142 0.90 -2.98 -6.53
C ILE A 142 1.36 -2.50 -5.14
N LEU A 143 2.60 -2.79 -4.74
CA LEU A 143 3.08 -2.46 -3.41
C LEU A 143 3.40 -0.98 -3.28
N SER A 144 4.02 -0.38 -4.28
CA SER A 144 4.25 1.07 -4.26
C SER A 144 2.94 1.87 -4.27
N THR A 145 1.87 1.39 -4.95
CA THR A 145 0.53 1.97 -4.85
C THR A 145 0.02 2.00 -3.41
N PHE A 146 0.16 0.89 -2.68
CA PHE A 146 -0.27 0.81 -1.28
C PHE A 146 0.47 1.83 -0.40
N TYR A 147 1.78 1.92 -0.52
CA TYR A 147 2.59 2.87 0.25
C TYR A 147 2.37 4.33 -0.16
N TYR A 148 2.21 4.60 -1.46
CA TYR A 148 1.86 5.92 -1.99
C TYR A 148 0.53 6.43 -1.43
N LEU A 149 -0.50 5.57 -1.39
CA LEU A 149 -1.83 5.94 -0.88
C LEU A 149 -1.82 6.26 0.61
N ARG A 150 -0.99 5.62 1.42
CA ARG A 150 -0.86 5.91 2.86
C ARG A 150 -0.31 7.31 3.11
N ASN A 151 0.58 7.80 2.25
CA ASN A 151 1.15 9.15 2.30
C ASN A 151 0.38 10.17 1.44
N HIS A 152 -0.71 9.78 0.78
CA HIS A 152 -1.40 10.66 -0.15
C HIS A 152 -1.95 11.91 0.56
N PRO A 153 -1.66 13.16 0.05
CA PRO A 153 -1.96 14.40 0.77
C PRO A 153 -3.46 14.65 0.99
N ASN A 154 -4.31 14.00 0.20
CA ASN A 154 -5.76 14.16 0.30
C ASN A 154 -6.46 13.01 1.03
N ILE A 155 -5.74 11.99 1.55
CA ILE A 155 -6.40 10.81 2.13
C ILE A 155 -7.29 11.17 3.33
N ASP A 156 -6.88 12.14 4.15
CA ASP A 156 -7.63 12.60 5.32
C ASP A 156 -8.71 13.64 4.99
N LYS A 157 -8.73 14.15 3.75
CA LYS A 157 -9.66 15.21 3.30
C LYS A 157 -10.85 14.67 2.51
N LEU A 158 -10.85 13.38 2.19
CA LEU A 158 -11.89 12.74 1.40
C LEU A 158 -13.24 12.79 2.11
N LYS A 159 -14.28 13.08 1.35
CA LYS A 159 -15.67 12.93 1.76
C LYS A 159 -16.21 11.56 1.28
N PRO A 160 -17.16 10.95 1.98
CA PRO A 160 -17.79 9.71 1.53
C PRO A 160 -18.28 9.80 0.08
N GLY A 161 -17.88 8.83 -0.73
CA GLY A 161 -18.15 8.78 -2.18
C GLY A 161 -17.01 9.29 -3.05
N GLU A 162 -16.10 10.12 -2.53
CA GLU A 162 -14.92 10.59 -3.27
C GLU A 162 -13.85 9.49 -3.41
N SER A 163 -12.93 9.67 -4.34
CA SER A 163 -11.92 8.65 -4.65
C SER A 163 -10.56 9.26 -4.94
N ILE A 164 -9.50 8.53 -4.61
CA ILE A 164 -8.16 8.73 -5.13
C ILE A 164 -7.96 7.80 -6.32
N ILE A 165 -7.37 8.31 -7.39
CA ILE A 165 -7.06 7.56 -8.61
C ILE A 165 -5.55 7.52 -8.78
N VAL A 166 -5.00 6.31 -9.02
CA VAL A 166 -3.56 6.08 -9.23
C VAL A 166 -3.38 5.24 -10.48
N ASP A 167 -2.47 5.64 -11.35
CA ASP A 167 -2.08 4.81 -12.49
C ASP A 167 -1.20 3.69 -11.97
N MET A 168 -1.62 2.44 -12.15
CA MET A 168 -0.95 1.25 -11.65
C MET A 168 -0.65 0.29 -12.79
N PHE A 169 0.62 -0.11 -12.93
CA PHE A 169 1.03 -1.16 -13.85
C PHE A 169 0.86 -2.52 -13.18
N PHE A 170 0.10 -3.38 -13.81
CA PHE A 170 -0.11 -4.76 -13.36
C PHE A 170 -0.28 -5.70 -14.56
N ASP A 171 0.34 -6.87 -14.49
CA ASP A 171 0.50 -7.79 -15.61
C ASP A 171 1.21 -7.10 -16.80
N ASP A 172 0.49 -6.74 -17.83
CA ASP A 172 1.05 -6.21 -19.08
C ASP A 172 0.44 -4.87 -19.48
N GLU A 173 -0.25 -4.19 -18.56
CA GLU A 173 -0.92 -2.91 -18.84
C GLU A 173 -0.94 -1.96 -17.66
N THR A 174 -1.14 -0.68 -17.97
CA THR A 174 -1.44 0.35 -16.98
C THR A 174 -2.94 0.57 -16.92
N TYR A 175 -3.51 0.55 -15.73
CA TYR A 175 -4.92 0.89 -15.52
C TYR A 175 -5.08 1.87 -14.37
N LYS A 176 -6.23 2.55 -14.33
CA LYS A 176 -6.56 3.51 -13.29
C LYS A 176 -7.12 2.77 -12.06
N PHE A 177 -6.25 2.51 -11.09
CA PHE A 177 -6.68 2.02 -9.79
C PHE A 177 -7.42 3.12 -9.04
N LYS A 178 -8.66 2.84 -8.63
CA LYS A 178 -9.51 3.80 -7.93
C LYS A 178 -9.81 3.31 -6.53
N LEU A 179 -9.46 4.13 -5.53
CA LEU A 179 -9.74 3.86 -4.11
C LEU A 179 -10.86 4.78 -3.65
N LYS A 180 -12.10 4.27 -3.56
CA LYS A 180 -13.28 5.01 -3.12
C LYS A 180 -13.38 5.03 -1.61
N TYR A 181 -13.51 6.22 -1.03
CA TYR A 181 -13.74 6.38 0.40
C TYR A 181 -15.22 6.22 0.74
N LEU A 182 -15.52 5.41 1.77
CA LEU A 182 -16.89 5.11 2.18
C LEU A 182 -17.29 5.79 3.50
N GLY A 183 -16.32 6.18 4.33
CA GLY A 183 -16.58 6.78 5.65
C GLY A 183 -15.67 6.24 6.73
N LYS A 184 -16.08 6.43 8.00
CA LYS A 184 -15.34 5.97 9.18
C LYS A 184 -16.23 5.09 10.05
N GLU A 185 -15.61 4.15 10.76
CA GLU A 185 -16.24 3.41 11.84
C GLU A 185 -15.23 2.96 12.89
N ASP A 186 -15.73 2.50 14.01
CA ASP A 186 -14.91 1.85 15.03
C ASP A 186 -14.84 0.36 14.76
N LEU A 187 -13.66 -0.12 14.36
CA LEU A 187 -13.43 -1.53 14.05
C LEU A 187 -12.97 -2.30 15.28
N SER A 188 -13.69 -3.37 15.64
CA SER A 188 -13.24 -4.33 16.64
C SER A 188 -12.12 -5.20 16.06
N THR A 189 -10.97 -5.18 16.70
CA THR A 189 -9.77 -5.95 16.35
C THR A 189 -9.28 -6.76 17.55
N LYS A 190 -8.30 -7.64 17.36
CA LYS A 190 -7.67 -8.34 18.49
C LYS A 190 -6.84 -7.40 19.41
N PHE A 191 -6.49 -6.20 18.94
CA PHE A 191 -5.78 -5.19 19.71
C PHE A 191 -6.70 -4.26 20.49
N GLY A 192 -8.01 -4.40 20.33
CA GLY A 192 -9.05 -3.51 20.87
C GLY A 192 -9.84 -2.83 19.77
N THR A 193 -10.60 -1.81 20.14
CA THR A 193 -11.39 -1.00 19.20
C THR A 193 -10.50 0.08 18.59
N VAL A 194 -10.39 0.08 17.27
CA VAL A 194 -9.54 1.00 16.50
C VAL A 194 -10.42 1.88 15.61
N PRO A 195 -10.29 3.22 15.67
CA PRO A 195 -10.91 4.09 14.68
C PRO A 195 -10.39 3.76 13.29
N ALA A 196 -11.27 3.56 12.34
CA ALA A 196 -10.92 3.13 10.99
C ALA A 196 -11.59 3.97 9.90
N MET A 197 -10.87 4.22 8.83
CA MET A 197 -11.37 4.70 7.55
C MET A 197 -11.71 3.50 6.66
N ILE A 198 -12.85 3.56 5.98
CA ILE A 198 -13.32 2.47 5.12
C ILE A 198 -13.13 2.87 3.67
N PHE A 199 -12.51 1.98 2.91
CA PHE A 199 -12.29 2.17 1.49
C PHE A 199 -12.78 0.99 0.68
N ARG A 200 -13.12 1.27 -0.58
CA ARG A 200 -13.42 0.27 -1.60
C ARG A 200 -12.45 0.42 -2.76
N PRO A 201 -11.50 -0.52 -2.92
CA PRO A 201 -10.71 -0.61 -4.12
C PRO A 201 -11.62 -1.01 -5.30
N LEU A 202 -11.68 -0.19 -6.33
CA LEU A 202 -12.34 -0.52 -7.58
C LEU A 202 -11.26 -1.01 -8.54
N VAL A 203 -11.21 -2.32 -8.72
CA VAL A 203 -10.33 -2.98 -9.69
C VAL A 203 -11.12 -3.29 -10.94
N GLN A 204 -10.48 -3.20 -12.10
CA GLN A 204 -11.14 -3.48 -13.38
C GLN A 204 -11.74 -4.90 -13.35
N SER A 205 -13.04 -5.00 -13.63
CA SER A 205 -13.76 -6.27 -13.58
C SER A 205 -13.15 -7.29 -14.53
N GLY A 206 -13.09 -8.55 -14.09
CA GLY A 206 -12.70 -9.69 -14.92
C GLY A 206 -11.35 -10.33 -14.65
N ARG A 207 -10.42 -9.69 -13.91
CA ARG A 207 -9.07 -10.26 -13.67
C ARG A 207 -8.89 -10.91 -12.30
N VAL A 208 -9.45 -10.34 -11.25
CA VAL A 208 -9.29 -10.86 -9.87
C VAL A 208 -10.64 -11.06 -9.19
N PHE A 209 -11.62 -10.20 -9.45
CA PHE A 209 -12.95 -10.28 -8.85
C PHE A 209 -14.02 -10.09 -9.95
N LYS A 210 -15.07 -10.93 -9.89
CA LYS A 210 -16.21 -10.87 -10.83
C LYS A 210 -17.08 -9.63 -10.65
N GLU A 211 -17.01 -8.97 -9.48
CA GLU A 211 -17.80 -7.80 -9.15
C GLU A 211 -16.87 -6.65 -8.71
N GLU A 212 -17.07 -5.47 -9.29
CA GLU A 212 -16.29 -4.26 -8.98
C GLU A 212 -16.36 -3.84 -7.51
N GLU A 213 -17.36 -4.30 -6.76
CA GLU A 213 -17.61 -3.89 -5.36
C GLU A 213 -17.35 -4.99 -4.33
N SER A 214 -16.64 -6.07 -4.68
CA SER A 214 -16.43 -7.22 -3.80
C SER A 214 -15.46 -6.96 -2.65
N LEU A 215 -14.55 -5.97 -2.79
CA LEU A 215 -13.52 -5.66 -1.80
C LEU A 215 -13.90 -4.49 -0.89
N THR A 216 -13.62 -4.63 0.40
CA THR A 216 -13.65 -3.53 1.38
C THR A 216 -12.38 -3.58 2.22
N VAL A 217 -11.78 -2.42 2.44
CA VAL A 217 -10.53 -2.27 3.22
C VAL A 217 -10.77 -1.29 4.36
N TRP A 218 -10.38 -1.67 5.57
CA TRP A 218 -10.31 -0.81 6.75
C TRP A 218 -8.86 -0.47 7.02
N ILE A 219 -8.56 0.81 7.11
CA ILE A 219 -7.25 1.32 7.52
C ILE A 219 -7.38 2.12 8.80
N SER A 220 -6.35 2.17 9.65
CA SER A 220 -6.38 2.97 10.87
C SER A 220 -6.57 4.46 10.56
N ASP A 221 -7.42 5.12 11.35
CA ASP A 221 -7.64 6.57 11.26
C ASP A 221 -6.63 7.31 12.16
N ASP A 222 -5.34 7.03 11.91
CA ASP A 222 -4.18 7.64 12.56
C ASP A 222 -3.10 7.97 11.51
N GLU A 223 -1.97 8.50 11.92
CA GLU A 223 -0.88 8.88 11.02
C GLU A 223 -0.22 7.67 10.32
N ASN A 224 -0.36 6.45 10.83
CA ASN A 224 0.24 5.26 10.21
C ASN A 224 -0.58 4.75 9.01
N LYS A 225 -1.91 4.94 8.99
CA LYS A 225 -2.80 4.44 7.92
C LYS A 225 -2.60 2.94 7.64
N ILE A 226 -2.48 2.12 8.70
CA ILE A 226 -2.22 0.69 8.54
C ILE A 226 -3.48 -0.10 8.15
N PRO A 227 -3.36 -1.13 7.31
CA PRO A 227 -4.51 -1.98 7.00
C PRO A 227 -4.88 -2.82 8.23
N LEU A 228 -6.12 -2.68 8.68
CA LEU A 228 -6.66 -3.42 9.82
C LEU A 228 -7.40 -4.68 9.37
N ARG A 229 -8.13 -4.55 8.25
CA ARG A 229 -8.93 -5.63 7.65
C ARG A 229 -9.07 -5.42 6.15
N ILE A 230 -8.98 -6.51 5.41
CA ILE A 230 -9.42 -6.59 4.01
C ILE A 230 -10.50 -7.67 3.97
N LYS A 231 -11.67 -7.35 3.40
CA LYS A 231 -12.78 -8.28 3.22
C LYS A 231 -13.09 -8.42 1.74
N ALA A 232 -13.06 -9.64 1.24
CA ALA A 232 -13.56 -10.00 -0.08
C ALA A 232 -14.92 -10.70 0.09
N SER A 233 -15.98 -10.10 -0.45
CA SER A 233 -17.30 -10.72 -0.50
C SER A 233 -17.33 -11.79 -1.58
N LEU A 234 -17.84 -12.98 -1.24
CA LEU A 234 -17.98 -14.10 -2.15
C LEU A 234 -19.47 -14.37 -2.36
N ALA A 235 -19.83 -15.21 -3.34
CA ALA A 235 -21.21 -15.63 -3.55
C ALA A 235 -21.84 -16.22 -2.27
N VAL A 236 -21.03 -16.89 -1.46
CA VAL A 236 -21.41 -17.35 -0.11
C VAL A 236 -20.32 -16.91 0.86
N GLY A 237 -20.69 -16.10 1.86
CA GLY A 237 -19.78 -15.64 2.92
C GLY A 237 -18.75 -14.61 2.46
N SER A 238 -17.61 -14.58 3.14
CA SER A 238 -16.51 -13.68 2.81
C SER A 238 -15.15 -14.24 3.25
N LEU A 239 -14.12 -13.98 2.46
CA LEU A 239 -12.73 -14.14 2.87
C LEU A 239 -12.26 -12.85 3.53
N LYS A 240 -11.59 -12.97 4.67
CA LYS A 240 -11.05 -11.82 5.41
C LYS A 240 -9.56 -12.01 5.64
N ALA A 241 -8.82 -10.91 5.57
CA ALA A 241 -7.46 -10.79 6.06
C ALA A 241 -7.48 -9.76 7.19
N ASP A 242 -7.37 -10.22 8.45
CA ASP A 242 -7.34 -9.37 9.64
C ASP A 242 -5.90 -9.17 10.11
N LEU A 243 -5.56 -7.93 10.50
CA LEU A 243 -4.27 -7.63 11.11
C LEU A 243 -4.05 -8.51 12.35
N ASP A 244 -3.01 -9.36 12.30
CA ASP A 244 -2.66 -10.32 13.34
C ASP A 244 -1.41 -9.95 14.13
N GLY A 245 -0.56 -9.07 13.61
CA GLY A 245 0.64 -8.57 14.27
C GLY A 245 1.24 -7.41 13.50
N PHE A 246 1.95 -6.56 14.24
CA PHE A 246 2.70 -5.45 13.65
C PHE A 246 3.91 -5.11 14.51
N LYS A 247 4.92 -4.47 13.90
CA LYS A 247 6.06 -3.85 14.56
C LYS A 247 6.63 -2.73 13.69
N GLY A 248 7.47 -1.89 14.27
CA GLY A 248 8.21 -0.85 13.56
C GLY A 248 7.33 0.26 13.00
N LEU A 249 6.18 0.54 13.63
CA LEU A 249 5.35 1.68 13.25
C LEU A 249 6.11 2.99 13.48
N LYS A 250 5.99 3.91 12.54
CA LYS A 250 6.62 5.23 12.62
C LYS A 250 5.92 6.17 13.60
N ASN A 251 4.60 6.04 13.71
CA ASN A 251 3.75 6.88 14.54
C ASN A 251 3.01 6.04 15.60
N PRO A 252 2.48 6.66 16.68
CA PRO A 252 1.68 5.95 17.68
C PRO A 252 0.46 5.27 17.05
N PHE A 253 0.17 4.03 17.46
CA PHE A 253 -1.03 3.31 17.05
C PHE A 253 -2.20 3.67 17.97
N MET A 254 -3.31 4.15 17.40
CA MET A 254 -4.45 4.65 18.16
C MET A 254 -5.46 3.52 18.46
N ILE A 255 -5.67 3.26 19.76
CA ILE A 255 -6.68 2.32 20.27
C ILE A 255 -7.64 3.10 21.17
N LYS A 256 -8.96 2.91 21.00
CA LYS A 256 -9.95 3.44 21.94
C LYS A 256 -9.93 2.62 23.23
N VAL A 257 -9.63 3.26 24.34
CA VAL A 257 -9.79 2.68 25.66
C VAL A 257 -11.27 2.76 26.02
N LYS A 258 -11.93 1.61 26.31
CA LYS A 258 -13.25 1.63 26.91
C LYS A 258 -13.16 2.28 28.28
N LYS A 259 -13.85 3.39 28.45
CA LYS A 259 -14.07 3.99 29.76
C LYS A 259 -15.04 3.13 30.56
#